data_8a18a9c7cfeafe1dca03304e56816b63
#
_entry.id   8a18a9c7cfeafe1dca03304e56816b63
#
_cell.length_a   1.000
_cell.length_b   1.000
_cell.length_c   1.000
_cell.angle_alpha   90.00
_cell.angle_beta   90.00
_cell.angle_gamma   90.00
#
_symmetry.space_group_name_H-M   'P 1'
#
loop_
_entity.id
_entity.type
_entity.pdbx_description
1 polymer ?
#
loop_
_entity_poly.entity_id
_entity_poly.type
_entity_poly.pdbx_seq_one_letter_code
_entity_poly.pdbx_strand_id
1 'polypeptide(L)'
;MIAIYENPEEDIILFNCYMNTESMNLQIGEDTQLIDTYVSNISADLYIDNTSGAVNHLVWEDENKQRIFWITSTLDGETIVKIAESVETQEAPKELAEYRPTWIPEGYNELKKSISDNHVSIIYENDEGYLLSFTYTRNRESVSVYSEYQGTDVQTVIVGDNAADLYLDQREGNTNTLIWSDEEKSAIFVISAHCSSDELIKIAESVEAVQ
;
A
#
# COMPACT_ATOMS: atom_id res chain seq x y z
N MET A 1 -0.83 -1.27 7.19
CA MET A 1 -1.93 -1.48 6.16
C MET A 1 -3.11 -0.67 6.60
N ILE A 2 -3.78 0.00 5.68
CA ILE A 2 -5.03 0.74 5.93
C ILE A 2 -6.04 0.30 4.88
N ALA A 3 -7.25 -0.11 5.29
CA ALA A 3 -8.35 -0.42 4.40
C ALA A 3 -9.61 0.35 4.84
N ILE A 4 -10.35 0.91 3.89
CA ILE A 4 -11.57 1.68 4.15
C ILE A 4 -12.71 1.00 3.43
N TYR A 5 -13.79 0.75 4.16
CA TYR A 5 -15.03 0.17 3.64
C TYR A 5 -16.18 1.11 3.98
N GLU A 6 -17.10 1.28 3.05
CA GLU A 6 -18.33 2.05 3.21
C GLU A 6 -19.50 1.23 2.68
N ASN A 7 -20.62 1.22 3.39
CA ASN A 7 -21.84 0.57 2.96
C ASN A 7 -22.84 1.60 2.39
N PRO A 8 -23.96 1.16 1.74
CA PRO A 8 -24.99 2.06 1.23
C PRO A 8 -25.73 2.88 2.30
N GLU A 9 -25.58 2.54 3.57
CA GLU A 9 -26.16 3.23 4.74
C GLU A 9 -25.21 4.29 5.32
N GLU A 10 -24.06 4.54 4.63
CA GLU A 10 -23.02 5.48 5.02
C GLU A 10 -22.23 5.07 6.28
N ASP A 11 -22.32 3.79 6.70
CA ASP A 11 -21.42 3.30 7.75
C ASP A 11 -20.02 3.10 7.21
N ILE A 12 -19.06 3.54 8.00
CA ILE A 12 -17.65 3.50 7.65
C ILE A 12 -16.92 2.49 8.54
N ILE A 13 -16.05 1.70 7.95
CA ILE A 13 -15.09 0.85 8.65
C ILE A 13 -13.70 1.21 8.16
N LEU A 14 -12.87 1.69 9.05
CA LEU A 14 -11.45 1.91 8.82
C LEU A 14 -10.66 0.83 9.55
N PHE A 15 -10.04 -0.07 8.82
CA PHE A 15 -9.19 -1.13 9.35
C PHE A 15 -7.72 -0.77 9.20
N ASN A 16 -6.98 -0.85 10.28
CA ASN A 16 -5.55 -0.59 10.33
C ASN A 16 -4.80 -1.80 10.92
N CYS A 17 -3.63 -2.09 10.37
CA CYS A 17 -2.70 -3.07 10.88
C CYS A 17 -1.30 -2.48 10.94
N TYR A 18 -0.70 -2.46 12.13
CA TYR A 18 0.62 -1.91 12.40
C TYR A 18 1.57 -3.00 12.91
N MET A 19 2.87 -2.81 12.69
CA MET A 19 3.88 -3.60 13.40
C MET A 19 3.93 -3.16 14.87
N ASN A 20 4.10 -4.08 15.79
CA ASN A 20 4.12 -3.81 17.25
C ASN A 20 5.28 -2.90 17.70
N THR A 21 6.17 -2.48 16.81
CA THR A 21 7.26 -1.53 17.10
C THR A 21 6.86 -0.06 16.94
N GLU A 22 5.63 0.20 16.45
CA GLU A 22 5.13 1.54 16.18
C GLU A 22 4.27 2.04 17.35
N SER A 23 4.48 3.29 17.78
CA SER A 23 3.59 3.91 18.75
C SER A 23 2.31 4.39 18.06
N MET A 24 1.17 4.03 18.63
CA MET A 24 -0.15 4.40 18.14
C MET A 24 -0.77 5.47 19.05
N ASN A 25 -1.33 6.52 18.46
CA ASN A 25 -2.10 7.52 19.18
C ASN A 25 -3.57 7.39 18.81
N LEU A 26 -4.39 6.99 19.78
CA LEU A 26 -5.84 6.95 19.65
C LEU A 26 -6.43 8.25 20.24
N GLN A 27 -7.18 9.00 19.42
CA GLN A 27 -7.98 10.11 19.91
C GLN A 27 -9.36 9.59 20.30
N ILE A 28 -9.67 9.60 21.57
CA ILE A 28 -10.96 9.20 22.13
C ILE A 28 -11.69 10.41 22.70
N GLY A 29 -13.01 10.44 22.56
CA GLY A 29 -13.87 11.48 23.12
C GLY A 29 -13.93 11.41 24.65
N GLU A 30 -14.31 12.51 25.31
CA GLU A 30 -14.42 12.58 26.78
C GLU A 30 -15.50 11.63 27.32
N ASP A 31 -16.54 11.33 26.53
CA ASP A 31 -17.68 10.46 26.91
C ASP A 31 -17.50 9.01 26.44
N THR A 32 -16.30 8.62 25.98
CA THR A 32 -16.02 7.28 25.51
C THR A 32 -15.87 6.29 26.66
N GLN A 33 -16.59 5.18 26.59
CA GLN A 33 -16.48 4.07 27.50
C GLN A 33 -15.50 3.01 27.00
N LEU A 34 -14.51 2.65 27.81
CA LEU A 34 -13.64 1.50 27.57
C LEU A 34 -14.29 0.22 28.08
N ILE A 35 -14.34 -0.80 27.24
CA ILE A 35 -14.87 -2.14 27.54
C ILE A 35 -13.78 -3.17 27.18
N ASP A 36 -13.34 -3.94 28.19
CA ASP A 36 -12.47 -5.08 27.94
C ASP A 36 -13.27 -6.18 27.20
N THR A 37 -12.76 -6.65 26.08
CA THR A 37 -13.39 -7.68 25.25
C THR A 37 -12.36 -8.66 24.69
N TYR A 38 -12.77 -9.53 23.79
CA TYR A 38 -11.90 -10.50 23.13
C TYR A 38 -12.20 -10.55 21.64
N VAL A 39 -11.16 -10.68 20.83
CA VAL A 39 -11.21 -11.04 19.42
C VAL A 39 -10.61 -12.44 19.26
N SER A 40 -11.43 -13.45 18.99
CA SER A 40 -11.04 -14.88 18.87
C SER A 40 -10.30 -15.39 20.10
N ASN A 41 -10.01 -15.04 21.13
CA ASN A 41 -9.27 -15.38 22.36
C ASN A 41 -8.09 -14.42 22.66
N ILE A 42 -7.94 -13.35 21.89
CA ILE A 42 -6.97 -12.30 22.13
C ILE A 42 -7.67 -11.17 22.87
N SER A 43 -7.09 -10.70 23.96
CA SER A 43 -7.62 -9.54 24.70
C SER A 43 -7.66 -8.31 23.81
N ALA A 44 -8.74 -7.54 23.88
CA ALA A 44 -8.98 -6.40 23.05
C ALA A 44 -9.65 -5.27 23.83
N ASP A 45 -9.31 -4.04 23.49
CA ASP A 45 -9.88 -2.82 24.05
C ASP A 45 -10.93 -2.25 23.10
N LEU A 46 -12.20 -2.25 23.53
CA LEU A 46 -13.31 -1.68 22.79
C LEU A 46 -13.71 -0.32 23.40
N TYR A 47 -13.58 0.71 22.60
CA TYR A 47 -13.95 2.09 22.95
C TYR A 47 -15.29 2.44 22.30
N ILE A 48 -16.31 2.64 23.09
CA ILE A 48 -17.67 2.98 22.64
C ILE A 48 -17.98 4.43 23.00
N ASP A 49 -18.31 5.21 22.00
CA ASP A 49 -18.85 6.55 22.16
C ASP A 49 -20.37 6.51 21.85
N ASN A 50 -21.18 6.82 22.85
CA ASN A 50 -22.64 6.78 22.75
C ASN A 50 -23.26 8.06 22.18
N THR A 51 -22.44 9.01 21.70
CA THR A 51 -22.93 10.21 21.03
C THR A 51 -23.36 9.91 19.58
N SER A 52 -24.42 10.59 19.13
CA SER A 52 -24.93 10.39 17.76
C SER A 52 -23.87 10.80 16.71
N GLY A 53 -23.52 9.88 15.81
CA GLY A 53 -22.52 10.09 14.77
C GLY A 53 -21.08 9.93 15.24
N ALA A 54 -20.87 9.48 16.48
CA ALA A 54 -19.55 9.15 16.97
C ALA A 54 -19.01 7.84 16.35
N VAL A 55 -17.71 7.69 16.41
CA VAL A 55 -17.03 6.47 15.95
C VAL A 55 -16.57 5.64 17.12
N ASN A 56 -16.75 4.34 17.02
CA ASN A 56 -16.26 3.35 17.97
C ASN A 56 -14.91 2.81 17.50
N HIS A 57 -14.08 2.38 18.45
CA HIS A 57 -12.77 1.82 18.13
C HIS A 57 -12.59 0.47 18.82
N LEU A 58 -11.97 -0.46 18.12
CA LEU A 58 -11.53 -1.74 18.66
C LEU A 58 -10.05 -1.91 18.39
N VAL A 59 -9.26 -2.18 19.42
CA VAL A 59 -7.81 -2.37 19.34
C VAL A 59 -7.44 -3.70 19.95
N TRP A 60 -6.65 -4.51 19.26
CA TRP A 60 -6.09 -5.73 19.83
C TRP A 60 -4.68 -5.98 19.31
N GLU A 61 -3.89 -6.68 20.12
CA GLU A 61 -2.51 -7.03 19.81
C GLU A 61 -2.37 -8.54 19.64
N ASP A 62 -1.90 -8.99 18.48
CA ASP A 62 -1.49 -10.37 18.27
C ASP A 62 0.03 -10.48 18.48
N GLU A 63 0.44 -10.83 19.70
CA GLU A 63 1.85 -10.97 20.07
C GLU A 63 2.58 -12.00 19.21
N ASN A 64 1.90 -13.08 18.78
CA ASN A 64 2.50 -14.11 17.94
C ASN A 64 2.85 -13.58 16.55
N LYS A 65 2.10 -12.63 16.05
CA LYS A 65 2.30 -12.00 14.74
C LYS A 65 3.04 -10.67 14.83
N GLN A 66 3.32 -10.20 16.05
CA GLN A 66 3.91 -8.88 16.32
C GLN A 66 3.14 -7.75 15.62
N ARG A 67 1.81 -7.78 15.70
CA ARG A 67 0.93 -6.82 15.04
C ARG A 67 -0.10 -6.27 15.99
N ILE A 68 -0.37 -4.97 15.81
CA ILE A 68 -1.48 -4.27 16.43
C ILE A 68 -2.54 -4.03 15.37
N PHE A 69 -3.75 -4.44 15.63
CA PHE A 69 -4.90 -4.22 14.78
C PHE A 69 -5.81 -3.16 15.40
N TRP A 70 -6.40 -2.35 14.54
CA TRP A 70 -7.28 -1.30 14.97
C TRP A 70 -8.42 -1.12 13.95
N ILE A 71 -9.67 -1.21 14.45
CA ILE A 71 -10.88 -0.87 13.70
C ILE A 71 -11.46 0.42 14.25
N THR A 72 -11.78 1.36 13.37
CA THR A 72 -12.60 2.53 13.65
C THR A 72 -13.87 2.43 12.82
N SER A 73 -15.06 2.57 13.43
CA SER A 73 -16.32 2.40 12.72
C SER A 73 -17.46 3.17 13.36
N THR A 74 -18.45 3.52 12.55
CA THR A 74 -19.78 4.04 13.00
C THR A 74 -20.71 2.93 13.48
N LEU A 75 -20.36 1.66 13.25
CA LEU A 75 -21.12 0.49 13.66
C LEU A 75 -21.08 0.28 15.19
N ASP A 76 -22.03 -0.49 15.73
CA ASP A 76 -22.05 -0.86 17.13
C ASP A 76 -20.91 -1.82 17.52
N GLY A 77 -20.59 -1.87 18.82
CA GLY A 77 -19.44 -2.63 19.32
C GLY A 77 -19.53 -4.15 19.06
N GLU A 78 -20.74 -4.74 19.08
CA GLU A 78 -20.91 -6.18 18.81
C GLU A 78 -20.58 -6.50 17.35
N THR A 79 -21.01 -5.63 16.45
CA THR A 79 -20.73 -5.76 15.00
C THR A 79 -19.23 -5.58 14.73
N ILE A 80 -18.58 -4.61 15.36
CA ILE A 80 -17.13 -4.38 15.22
C ILE A 80 -16.33 -5.60 15.69
N VAL A 81 -16.70 -6.22 16.82
CA VAL A 81 -16.04 -7.44 17.31
C VAL A 81 -16.22 -8.59 16.33
N LYS A 82 -17.40 -8.80 15.75
CA LYS A 82 -17.63 -9.84 14.72
C LYS A 82 -16.79 -9.61 13.46
N ILE A 83 -16.63 -8.35 13.04
CA ILE A 83 -15.75 -7.99 11.93
C ILE A 83 -14.30 -8.33 12.29
N ALA A 84 -13.84 -7.98 13.48
CA ALA A 84 -12.49 -8.31 13.93
C ALA A 84 -12.23 -9.81 14.00
N GLU A 85 -13.22 -10.62 14.43
CA GLU A 85 -13.13 -12.09 14.44
C GLU A 85 -13.06 -12.69 13.04
N SER A 86 -13.55 -12.00 12.01
CA SER A 86 -13.46 -12.41 10.62
C SER A 86 -12.13 -12.05 9.95
N VAL A 87 -11.24 -11.31 10.63
CA VAL A 87 -9.93 -10.94 10.10
C VAL A 87 -9.05 -12.19 9.97
N GLU A 88 -8.95 -12.67 8.76
CA GLU A 88 -8.01 -13.73 8.42
C GLU A 88 -6.65 -13.11 8.06
N THR A 89 -5.60 -13.58 8.72
CA THR A 89 -4.26 -13.30 8.23
C THR A 89 -3.99 -14.23 7.07
N GLN A 90 -3.86 -13.67 5.89
CA GLN A 90 -3.21 -14.44 4.82
C GLN A 90 -1.80 -14.76 5.30
N GLU A 91 -1.42 -16.05 5.22
CA GLU A 91 -0.03 -16.42 5.39
C GLU A 91 0.81 -15.54 4.45
N ALA A 92 1.89 -14.98 4.98
CA ALA A 92 2.83 -14.25 4.13
C ALA A 92 3.16 -15.16 2.94
N PRO A 93 3.03 -14.69 1.69
CA PRO A 93 3.36 -15.52 0.55
C PRO A 93 4.76 -16.10 0.75
N LYS A 94 4.91 -17.41 0.53
CA LYS A 94 6.22 -18.07 0.48
C LYS A 94 7.23 -17.17 -0.21
N GLU A 95 8.48 -17.20 0.30
CA GLU A 95 9.64 -16.43 -0.18
C GLU A 95 9.42 -15.71 -1.50
N LEU A 96 9.33 -14.43 -1.35
CA LEU A 96 8.90 -13.52 -2.41
C LEU A 96 9.95 -13.50 -3.50
N ALA A 97 9.63 -13.94 -4.73
CA ALA A 97 10.51 -13.69 -5.86
C ALA A 97 10.91 -12.22 -5.90
N GLU A 98 12.17 -11.93 -5.87
CA GLU A 98 12.67 -10.57 -6.05
C GLU A 98 12.55 -10.24 -7.54
N TYR A 99 12.00 -9.07 -7.86
CA TYR A 99 11.89 -8.59 -9.24
C TYR A 99 12.89 -7.47 -9.48
N ARG A 100 13.50 -7.44 -10.67
CA ARG A 100 14.38 -6.38 -11.12
C ARG A 100 14.20 -6.13 -12.62
N PRO A 101 14.36 -4.89 -13.09
CA PRO A 101 14.58 -4.63 -14.50
C PRO A 101 15.94 -5.22 -14.90
N THR A 102 15.97 -5.99 -15.97
CA THR A 102 17.22 -6.53 -16.57
C THR A 102 17.83 -5.56 -17.57
N TRP A 103 17.07 -4.55 -17.96
CA TRP A 103 17.53 -3.42 -18.79
C TRP A 103 17.16 -2.09 -18.13
N ILE A 104 18.12 -1.21 -18.01
CA ILE A 104 17.96 0.20 -17.64
C ILE A 104 18.77 1.07 -18.62
N PRO A 105 18.43 2.36 -18.83
CA PRO A 105 19.20 3.25 -19.69
C PRO A 105 20.67 3.31 -19.27
N GLU A 106 21.55 3.54 -20.24
CA GLU A 106 22.98 3.66 -19.99
C GLU A 106 23.31 4.80 -19.03
N GLY A 107 24.29 4.60 -18.16
CA GLY A 107 24.73 5.57 -17.15
C GLY A 107 24.03 5.45 -15.79
N TYR A 108 22.92 4.72 -15.68
CA TYR A 108 22.27 4.50 -14.38
C TYR A 108 22.96 3.40 -13.59
N ASN A 109 23.21 3.66 -12.30
CA ASN A 109 23.76 2.71 -11.34
C ASN A 109 22.85 2.60 -10.13
N GLU A 110 22.75 1.41 -9.52
CA GLU A 110 21.96 1.22 -8.30
C GLU A 110 22.55 2.06 -7.17
N LEU A 111 21.78 3.01 -6.67
CA LEU A 111 22.12 3.88 -5.55
C LEU A 111 21.66 3.28 -4.22
N LYS A 112 20.45 2.76 -4.17
CA LYS A 112 19.81 2.28 -2.93
C LYS A 112 18.75 1.23 -3.23
N LYS A 113 18.70 0.21 -2.33
CA LYS A 113 17.61 -0.75 -2.26
C LYS A 113 17.00 -0.73 -0.87
N SER A 114 15.67 -0.74 -0.81
CA SER A 114 14.88 -0.83 0.43
C SER A 114 13.87 -1.96 0.28
N ILE A 115 13.76 -2.79 1.30
CA ILE A 115 12.84 -3.93 1.34
C ILE A 115 12.05 -3.86 2.63
N SER A 116 10.73 -3.96 2.53
CA SER A 116 9.82 -4.22 3.63
C SER A 116 8.93 -5.41 3.27
N ASP A 117 8.09 -5.87 4.19
CA ASP A 117 7.30 -7.11 4.05
C ASP A 117 6.54 -7.23 2.71
N ASN A 118 5.99 -6.13 2.22
CA ASN A 118 5.16 -6.12 0.99
C ASN A 118 5.65 -5.13 -0.08
N HIS A 119 6.73 -4.40 0.18
CA HIS A 119 7.16 -3.31 -0.69
C HIS A 119 8.67 -3.35 -0.90
N VAL A 120 9.09 -3.29 -2.14
CA VAL A 120 10.49 -3.18 -2.53
C VAL A 120 10.66 -1.93 -3.37
N SER A 121 11.69 -1.15 -3.08
CA SER A 121 12.08 0.02 -3.85
C SER A 121 13.57 -0.06 -4.18
N ILE A 122 13.89 0.11 -5.45
CA ILE A 122 15.26 0.21 -5.95
C ILE A 122 15.39 1.56 -6.65
N ILE A 123 16.37 2.33 -6.23
CA ILE A 123 16.67 3.63 -6.78
C ILE A 123 17.99 3.54 -7.54
N TYR A 124 17.98 4.00 -8.77
CA TYR A 124 19.17 4.16 -9.61
C TYR A 124 19.42 5.64 -9.83
N GLU A 125 20.66 6.03 -9.99
CA GLU A 125 21.09 7.39 -10.30
C GLU A 125 22.06 7.35 -11.48
N ASN A 126 21.94 8.32 -12.38
CA ASN A 126 22.89 8.49 -13.49
C ASN A 126 23.95 9.56 -13.18
N ASP A 127 24.95 9.69 -14.06
CA ASP A 127 26.06 10.63 -13.88
C ASP A 127 25.62 12.12 -13.84
N GLU A 128 24.41 12.42 -14.31
CA GLU A 128 23.82 13.76 -14.30
C GLU A 128 22.98 14.02 -13.03
N GLY A 129 22.84 13.00 -12.14
CA GLY A 129 22.07 13.07 -10.91
C GLY A 129 20.57 12.84 -11.09
N TYR A 130 20.11 12.40 -12.26
CA TYR A 130 18.72 11.99 -12.46
C TYR A 130 18.45 10.63 -11.80
N LEU A 131 17.29 10.53 -11.16
CA LEU A 131 16.88 9.30 -10.49
C LEU A 131 15.93 8.48 -11.37
N LEU A 132 16.07 7.16 -11.29
CA LEU A 132 15.12 6.17 -11.74
C LEU A 132 14.68 5.36 -10.52
N SER A 133 13.41 5.37 -10.21
CA SER A 133 12.82 4.58 -9.13
C SER A 133 12.06 3.40 -9.73
N PHE A 134 12.44 2.19 -9.36
CA PHE A 134 11.68 0.98 -9.59
C PHE A 134 11.13 0.46 -8.28
N THR A 135 9.82 0.34 -8.21
CA THR A 135 9.13 -0.06 -6.99
C THR A 135 8.10 -1.13 -7.32
N TYR A 136 7.95 -2.11 -6.43
CA TYR A 136 6.81 -3.02 -6.52
C TYR A 136 6.26 -3.35 -5.14
N THR A 137 4.95 -3.58 -5.11
CA THR A 137 4.22 -4.04 -3.93
C THR A 137 3.42 -5.28 -4.26
N ARG A 138 3.33 -6.20 -3.33
CA ARG A 138 2.66 -7.50 -3.48
C ARG A 138 1.26 -7.54 -2.94
N ASN A 139 0.87 -6.52 -2.27
CA ASN A 139 -0.49 -6.39 -1.83
C ASN A 139 -1.28 -5.67 -2.93
N ARG A 140 -2.48 -6.14 -3.21
CA ARG A 140 -3.46 -5.45 -4.09
C ARG A 140 -3.94 -4.13 -3.47
N GLU A 141 -3.22 -3.60 -2.50
CA GLU A 141 -3.46 -2.28 -1.95
C GLU A 141 -3.23 -1.24 -3.04
N SER A 142 -4.19 -0.37 -3.19
CA SER A 142 -4.17 0.71 -4.16
C SER A 142 -2.86 1.50 -4.06
N VAL A 143 -2.10 1.51 -5.13
CA VAL A 143 -1.00 2.46 -5.30
C VAL A 143 -1.63 3.80 -5.59
N SER A 144 -1.52 4.74 -4.66
CA SER A 144 -1.97 6.11 -4.88
C SER A 144 -0.91 6.86 -5.66
N VAL A 145 -1.23 7.22 -6.89
CA VAL A 145 -0.42 8.15 -7.67
C VAL A 145 -1.04 9.53 -7.55
N TYR A 146 -0.28 10.46 -7.02
CA TYR A 146 -0.70 11.86 -7.00
C TYR A 146 -0.53 12.45 -8.40
N SER A 147 -1.58 12.32 -9.23
CA SER A 147 -1.65 12.94 -10.57
C SER A 147 -2.34 14.32 -10.57
N GLU A 148 -2.48 14.96 -9.41
CA GLU A 148 -3.20 16.24 -9.28
C GLU A 148 -2.45 17.47 -9.85
N TYR A 149 -1.32 17.26 -10.51
CA TYR A 149 -0.64 18.38 -11.16
C TYR A 149 -1.30 18.69 -12.52
N GLN A 150 -1.80 19.92 -12.66
CA GLN A 150 -2.20 20.47 -13.97
C GLN A 150 -1.01 20.30 -14.94
N GLY A 151 -1.20 19.50 -15.99
CA GLY A 151 -0.16 19.24 -17.00
C GLY A 151 0.35 17.80 -17.07
N THR A 152 -0.24 16.88 -16.31
CA THR A 152 0.02 15.43 -16.48
C THR A 152 -0.96 14.85 -17.51
N ASP A 153 -0.46 14.24 -18.57
CA ASP A 153 -1.23 13.45 -19.54
C ASP A 153 -1.18 11.97 -19.12
N VAL A 154 -2.33 11.30 -19.08
CA VAL A 154 -2.42 9.90 -18.69
C VAL A 154 -2.82 9.08 -19.92
N GLN A 155 -2.02 8.09 -20.27
CA GLN A 155 -2.23 7.20 -21.40
C GLN A 155 -2.25 5.74 -20.93
N THR A 156 -3.15 4.94 -21.50
CA THR A 156 -3.09 3.49 -21.30
C THR A 156 -2.18 2.88 -22.37
N VAL A 157 -1.18 2.14 -21.89
CA VAL A 157 -0.22 1.40 -22.73
C VAL A 157 -0.23 -0.08 -22.35
N ILE A 158 0.51 -0.90 -23.06
CA ILE A 158 0.66 -2.33 -22.77
C ILE A 158 2.10 -2.63 -22.36
N VAL A 159 2.27 -3.38 -21.27
CA VAL A 159 3.54 -3.91 -20.78
C VAL A 159 3.43 -5.45 -20.78
N GLY A 160 4.08 -6.11 -21.72
CA GLY A 160 3.84 -7.53 -21.96
C GLY A 160 2.38 -7.79 -22.31
N ASP A 161 1.66 -8.54 -21.46
CA ASP A 161 0.22 -8.82 -21.62
C ASP A 161 -0.66 -7.95 -20.70
N ASN A 162 -0.07 -7.02 -19.94
CA ASN A 162 -0.78 -6.24 -18.92
C ASN A 162 -1.07 -4.82 -19.40
N ALA A 163 -2.27 -4.31 -19.11
CA ALA A 163 -2.57 -2.89 -19.26
C ALA A 163 -1.81 -2.08 -18.20
N ALA A 164 -1.28 -0.94 -18.60
CA ALA A 164 -0.49 -0.05 -17.76
C ALA A 164 -0.93 1.41 -17.93
N ASP A 165 -0.89 2.18 -16.85
CA ASP A 165 -1.15 3.61 -16.86
C ASP A 165 0.18 4.36 -16.93
N LEU A 166 0.37 5.12 -18.01
CA LEU A 166 1.53 5.95 -18.27
C LEU A 166 1.18 7.42 -18.00
N TYR A 167 1.82 8.00 -17.01
CA TYR A 167 1.69 9.39 -16.60
C TYR A 167 2.85 10.19 -17.19
N LEU A 168 2.54 11.10 -18.10
CA LEU A 168 3.52 11.96 -18.76
C LEU A 168 3.44 13.36 -18.19
N ASP A 169 4.49 13.80 -17.53
CA ASP A 169 4.59 15.17 -17.03
C ASP A 169 5.18 16.09 -18.11
N GLN A 170 4.38 17.03 -18.60
CA GLN A 170 4.73 17.96 -19.68
C GLN A 170 5.77 19.02 -19.28
N ARG A 171 6.12 19.11 -18.00
CA ARG A 171 7.06 20.11 -17.50
C ARG A 171 8.51 19.67 -17.75
N GLU A 172 9.36 20.61 -18.10
CA GLU A 172 10.79 20.35 -18.33
C GLU A 172 11.47 19.86 -17.03
N GLY A 173 12.23 18.77 -17.11
CA GLY A 173 12.96 18.19 -15.97
C GLY A 173 12.13 17.31 -15.05
N ASN A 174 10.87 17.01 -15.37
CA ASN A 174 10.04 16.16 -14.54
C ASN A 174 10.15 14.66 -14.90
N THR A 175 9.68 13.83 -13.98
CA THR A 175 9.67 12.38 -14.14
C THR A 175 8.36 11.90 -14.75
N ASN A 176 8.45 11.03 -15.74
CA ASN A 176 7.33 10.23 -16.20
C ASN A 176 7.16 9.01 -15.30
N THR A 177 5.93 8.50 -15.16
CA THR A 177 5.63 7.36 -14.29
C THR A 177 4.80 6.33 -15.04
N LEU A 178 5.17 5.07 -14.95
CA LEU A 178 4.46 3.93 -15.50
C LEU A 178 4.04 2.98 -14.37
N ILE A 179 2.77 2.55 -14.38
CA ILE A 179 2.18 1.69 -13.35
C ILE A 179 1.43 0.56 -14.03
N TRP A 180 1.69 -0.68 -13.59
CA TRP A 180 0.90 -1.83 -14.04
C TRP A 180 0.73 -2.86 -12.94
N SER A 181 -0.34 -3.63 -13.05
CA SER A 181 -0.60 -4.80 -12.22
C SER A 181 -0.31 -6.06 -13.01
N ASP A 182 0.44 -6.98 -12.43
CA ASP A 182 0.71 -8.29 -13.00
C ASP A 182 0.09 -9.35 -12.09
N GLU A 183 -1.00 -9.97 -12.53
CA GLU A 183 -1.73 -10.96 -11.74
C GLU A 183 -0.93 -12.25 -11.54
N GLU A 184 -0.14 -12.67 -12.52
CA GLU A 184 0.69 -13.88 -12.42
C GLU A 184 1.79 -13.71 -11.37
N LYS A 185 2.37 -12.50 -11.29
CA LYS A 185 3.37 -12.12 -10.29
C LYS A 185 2.73 -11.68 -8.97
N SER A 186 1.41 -11.53 -8.91
CA SER A 186 0.67 -10.98 -7.77
C SER A 186 1.27 -9.68 -7.25
N ALA A 187 1.66 -8.79 -8.14
CA ALA A 187 2.37 -7.56 -7.82
C ALA A 187 1.87 -6.36 -8.62
N ILE A 188 1.96 -5.17 -8.02
CA ILE A 188 1.81 -3.90 -8.69
C ILE A 188 3.21 -3.27 -8.79
N PHE A 189 3.58 -2.88 -9.99
CA PHE A 189 4.87 -2.28 -10.31
C PHE A 189 4.71 -0.81 -10.64
N VAL A 190 5.70 -0.02 -10.24
CA VAL A 190 5.79 1.41 -10.53
C VAL A 190 7.21 1.73 -10.97
N ILE A 191 7.35 2.42 -12.10
CA ILE A 191 8.62 2.99 -12.53
C ILE A 191 8.43 4.50 -12.68
N SER A 192 9.32 5.28 -12.09
CA SER A 192 9.36 6.73 -12.26
C SER A 192 10.76 7.16 -12.66
N ALA A 193 10.91 7.86 -13.78
CA ALA A 193 12.21 8.28 -14.29
C ALA A 193 12.12 9.51 -15.20
N HIS A 194 13.24 10.23 -15.31
CA HIS A 194 13.43 11.27 -16.30
C HIS A 194 13.90 10.63 -17.61
N CYS A 195 12.98 9.97 -18.32
CA CYS A 195 13.24 9.33 -19.61
C CYS A 195 11.98 9.35 -20.48
N SER A 196 12.11 8.93 -21.72
CA SER A 196 10.99 8.86 -22.67
C SER A 196 9.98 7.75 -22.29
N SER A 197 8.76 7.85 -22.82
CA SER A 197 7.74 6.81 -22.69
C SER A 197 8.21 5.45 -23.20
N ASP A 198 8.91 5.42 -24.33
CA ASP A 198 9.42 4.18 -24.92
C ASP A 198 10.47 3.51 -24.04
N GLU A 199 11.34 4.31 -23.39
CA GLU A 199 12.31 3.79 -22.42
C GLU A 199 11.63 3.26 -21.16
N LEU A 200 10.61 3.94 -20.63
CA LEU A 200 9.83 3.43 -19.49
C LEU A 200 9.18 2.09 -19.80
N ILE A 201 8.54 1.95 -20.97
CA ILE A 201 7.93 0.70 -21.39
C ILE A 201 9.00 -0.39 -21.53
N LYS A 202 10.15 -0.08 -22.15
CA LYS A 202 11.25 -1.02 -22.28
C LYS A 202 11.84 -1.48 -20.94
N ILE A 203 11.94 -0.57 -19.95
CA ILE A 203 12.34 -0.95 -18.59
C ILE A 203 11.31 -1.91 -18.00
N ALA A 204 10.03 -1.60 -18.12
CA ALA A 204 8.94 -2.40 -17.58
C ALA A 204 8.87 -3.80 -18.20
N GLU A 205 9.03 -3.92 -19.52
CA GLU A 205 9.07 -5.19 -20.24
C GLU A 205 10.29 -6.06 -19.86
N SER A 206 11.35 -5.42 -19.33
CA SER A 206 12.56 -6.11 -18.90
C SER A 206 12.49 -6.65 -17.46
N VAL A 207 11.37 -6.47 -16.76
CA VAL A 207 11.24 -6.87 -15.34
C VAL A 207 11.11 -8.39 -15.22
N GLU A 208 12.10 -9.01 -14.59
CA GLU A 208 12.18 -10.45 -14.36
C GLU A 208 12.37 -10.77 -12.88
N ALA A 209 12.02 -12.02 -12.51
CA ALA A 209 12.34 -12.56 -11.20
C ALA A 209 13.85 -12.84 -11.10
N VAL A 210 14.46 -12.39 -10.03
CA VAL A 210 15.86 -12.71 -9.71
C VAL A 210 15.91 -14.15 -9.16
N GLN A 211 16.75 -14.99 -9.75
CA GLN A 211 16.98 -16.38 -9.31
C GLN A 211 17.95 -16.44 -8.13
#